data_4c66ab8d7a4a286cfe00d9fadc640147
#
_entry.id   4c66ab8d7a4a286cfe00d9fadc640147
#
_cell.length_a   1.000
_cell.length_b   1.000
_cell.length_c   1.000
_cell.angle_alpha   90.00
_cell.angle_beta   90.00
_cell.angle_gamma   90.00
#
_symmetry.space_group_name_H-M   'P 1'
#
loop_
_entity.id
_entity.type
_entity.pdbx_description
1 polymer ?
#
loop_
_entity_poly.entity_id
_entity_poly.type
_entity_poly.pdbx_seq_one_letter_code
_entity_poly.pdbx_strand_id
1 'polypeptide(L)'
;SVASRGLGDVYKRQVQRKSILDAERDIAQLLATRDDIQVRAQLYNSAKDALTPRELAANEALLRARVAQLWQTRLLRYSKLTVADEIENALSYYEATFLREIPKIYADLENELGQYPVHSFLRMGQWIGGDRDGNPNVTAQTLQYALSRQAEVALRHYLTEVHYLGGELSLSARLVQVSAEMEALAQRSPDTNEHRVDEPYRRALTGIYARLAASLKDLTGGEAARHAVAPQNAYASAEEFLADLRVIEALSLIHI
;
A
#
# COMPACT_ATOMS: atom_id res chain seq x y z
N SER A 1 -9.50 34.25 -28.18
CA SER A 1 -8.58 33.12 -27.95
C SER A 1 -8.34 32.78 -26.47
N VAL A 2 -8.84 33.57 -25.50
CA VAL A 2 -8.76 33.29 -24.05
C VAL A 2 -9.83 32.29 -23.61
N ALA A 3 -11.00 32.28 -24.25
CA ALA A 3 -12.09 31.38 -23.92
C ALA A 3 -11.82 29.89 -24.27
N SER A 4 -10.96 29.62 -25.25
CA SER A 4 -10.66 28.23 -25.66
C SER A 4 -9.66 27.51 -24.73
N ARG A 5 -8.82 28.27 -23.99
CA ARG A 5 -7.91 27.68 -23.00
C ARG A 5 -8.65 27.20 -21.75
N GLY A 6 -9.70 27.88 -21.32
CA GLY A 6 -10.47 27.50 -20.14
C GLY A 6 -11.29 26.21 -20.31
N LEU A 7 -11.83 25.99 -21.52
CA LEU A 7 -12.63 24.77 -21.81
C LEU A 7 -11.75 23.51 -21.90
N GLY A 8 -10.56 23.61 -22.50
CA GLY A 8 -9.62 22.49 -22.58
C GLY A 8 -9.10 22.03 -21.23
N ASP A 9 -8.94 22.94 -20.29
CA ASP A 9 -8.42 22.67 -18.94
C ASP A 9 -9.53 22.06 -18.04
N VAL A 10 -10.78 22.49 -18.22
CA VAL A 10 -11.93 21.93 -17.49
C VAL A 10 -12.20 20.48 -17.90
N TYR A 11 -12.01 20.12 -19.17
CA TYR A 11 -12.13 18.73 -19.63
C TYR A 11 -10.99 17.82 -19.15
N LYS A 12 -9.79 18.35 -19.00
CA LYS A 12 -8.62 17.59 -18.51
C LYS A 12 -8.66 17.33 -16.99
N ARG A 13 -9.42 18.10 -16.24
CA ARG A 13 -9.52 18.00 -14.77
C ARG A 13 -10.82 17.32 -14.29
N GLN A 14 -11.56 16.66 -15.17
CA GLN A 14 -12.73 15.91 -14.75
C GLN A 14 -12.30 14.59 -14.13
N VAL A 15 -12.17 14.60 -12.80
CA VAL A 15 -12.00 13.37 -12.02
C VAL A 15 -13.26 12.51 -12.19
N GLN A 16 -13.07 11.26 -12.56
CA GLN A 16 -14.13 10.28 -12.67
C GLN A 16 -14.88 10.16 -11.33
N ARG A 17 -16.14 9.73 -11.38
CA ARG A 17 -16.88 9.45 -10.15
C ARG A 17 -16.17 8.34 -9.38
N LYS A 18 -16.12 8.43 -8.05
CA LYS A 18 -15.59 7.37 -7.20
C LYS A 18 -16.19 5.99 -7.55
N SER A 19 -17.51 5.95 -7.81
CA SER A 19 -18.19 4.71 -8.22
C SER A 19 -17.67 4.10 -9.53
N ILE A 20 -17.13 4.91 -10.45
CA ILE A 20 -16.51 4.44 -11.69
C ILE A 20 -15.13 3.87 -11.39
N LEU A 21 -14.31 4.61 -10.64
CA LEU A 21 -12.98 4.16 -10.22
C LEU A 21 -13.07 2.86 -9.40
N ASP A 22 -14.04 2.75 -8.51
CA ASP A 22 -14.26 1.55 -7.73
C ASP A 22 -14.66 0.37 -8.63
N ALA A 23 -15.55 0.59 -9.61
CA ALA A 23 -15.95 -0.44 -10.57
C ALA A 23 -14.79 -0.87 -11.49
N GLU A 24 -13.95 0.07 -11.93
CA GLU A 24 -12.75 -0.22 -12.73
C GLU A 24 -11.74 -1.06 -11.93
N ARG A 25 -11.53 -0.76 -10.64
CA ARG A 25 -10.68 -1.54 -9.75
C ARG A 25 -11.22 -2.94 -9.50
N ASP A 26 -12.52 -3.05 -9.24
CA ASP A 26 -13.18 -4.35 -9.07
C ASP A 26 -13.00 -5.21 -10.33
N ILE A 27 -13.15 -4.61 -11.53
CA ILE A 27 -12.93 -5.29 -12.80
C ILE A 27 -11.48 -5.76 -12.92
N ALA A 28 -10.49 -4.91 -12.63
CA ALA A 28 -9.08 -5.26 -12.68
C ALA A 28 -8.75 -6.42 -11.73
N GLN A 29 -9.29 -6.38 -10.51
CA GLN A 29 -9.09 -7.45 -9.52
C GLN A 29 -9.77 -8.76 -9.93
N LEU A 30 -10.96 -8.69 -10.53
CA LEU A 30 -11.64 -9.87 -11.04
C LEU A 30 -10.89 -10.51 -12.23
N LEU A 31 -10.26 -9.69 -13.08
CA LEU A 31 -9.40 -10.19 -14.16
C LEU A 31 -8.16 -10.89 -13.60
N ALA A 32 -7.46 -10.28 -12.65
CA ALA A 32 -6.32 -10.90 -11.97
C ALA A 32 -6.71 -12.23 -11.29
N THR A 33 -7.83 -12.25 -10.57
CA THR A 33 -8.36 -13.48 -9.95
C THR A 33 -8.67 -14.56 -11.00
N ARG A 34 -9.18 -14.17 -12.17
CA ARG A 34 -9.43 -15.12 -13.28
C ARG A 34 -8.15 -15.76 -13.78
N ASP A 35 -7.11 -14.94 -13.95
CA ASP A 35 -5.80 -15.42 -14.39
C ASP A 35 -5.21 -16.40 -13.37
N ASP A 36 -5.28 -16.08 -12.07
CA ASP A 36 -4.83 -16.96 -10.98
C ASP A 36 -5.58 -18.32 -10.98
N ILE A 37 -6.90 -18.30 -11.19
CA ILE A 37 -7.69 -19.53 -11.29
C ILE A 37 -7.24 -20.36 -12.50
N GLN A 38 -6.97 -19.71 -13.64
CA GLN A 38 -6.53 -20.38 -14.86
C GLN A 38 -5.12 -21.00 -14.70
N VAL A 39 -4.19 -20.26 -14.09
CA VAL A 39 -2.83 -20.74 -13.79
C VAL A 39 -2.89 -21.95 -12.84
N ARG A 40 -3.66 -21.87 -11.75
CA ARG A 40 -3.87 -23.01 -10.84
C ARG A 40 -4.43 -24.23 -11.59
N ALA A 41 -5.42 -24.03 -12.46
CA ALA A 41 -6.03 -25.08 -13.24
C ALA A 41 -5.00 -25.79 -14.15
N GLN A 42 -4.06 -25.07 -14.73
CA GLN A 42 -3.00 -25.61 -15.56
C GLN A 42 -1.96 -26.40 -14.74
N LEU A 43 -1.53 -25.84 -13.60
CA LEU A 43 -0.52 -26.45 -12.73
C LEU A 43 -0.97 -27.78 -12.11
N TYR A 44 -2.23 -27.87 -11.69
CA TYR A 44 -2.74 -29.05 -10.99
C TYR A 44 -3.41 -30.10 -11.89
N ASN A 45 -3.24 -29.98 -13.22
CA ASN A 45 -3.81 -30.93 -14.19
C ASN A 45 -5.30 -31.22 -13.92
N SER A 46 -6.07 -30.19 -13.81
CA SER A 46 -7.39 -30.09 -13.16
C SER A 46 -8.54 -30.74 -13.93
N ALA A 47 -8.28 -31.71 -14.83
CA ALA A 47 -9.35 -32.50 -15.47
C ALA A 47 -10.28 -33.19 -14.43
N LYS A 48 -9.89 -33.23 -13.16
CA LYS A 48 -10.66 -33.79 -12.03
C LYS A 48 -11.17 -32.76 -11.03
N ASP A 49 -10.85 -31.47 -11.17
CA ASP A 49 -11.27 -30.46 -10.23
C ASP A 49 -12.62 -29.85 -10.65
N ALA A 50 -13.69 -30.29 -9.97
CA ALA A 50 -15.03 -29.77 -10.20
C ALA A 50 -15.25 -28.34 -9.69
N LEU A 51 -14.30 -27.75 -8.92
CA LEU A 51 -14.41 -26.39 -8.35
C LEU A 51 -14.00 -25.32 -9.34
N THR A 52 -12.95 -25.54 -10.12
CA THR A 52 -12.42 -24.54 -11.08
C THR A 52 -13.47 -24.02 -12.08
N PRO A 53 -14.31 -24.85 -12.73
CA PRO A 53 -15.35 -24.35 -13.61
C PRO A 53 -16.39 -23.49 -12.88
N ARG A 54 -16.70 -23.80 -11.62
CA ARG A 54 -17.63 -23.01 -10.79
C ARG A 54 -17.03 -21.67 -10.40
N GLU A 55 -15.75 -21.66 -10.00
CA GLU A 55 -15.03 -20.42 -9.67
C GLU A 55 -14.94 -19.50 -10.89
N LEU A 56 -14.60 -20.02 -12.07
CA LEU A 56 -14.57 -19.25 -13.32
C LEU A 56 -15.95 -18.71 -13.70
N ALA A 57 -17.00 -19.50 -13.59
CA ALA A 57 -18.37 -19.05 -13.87
C ALA A 57 -18.83 -17.97 -12.89
N ALA A 58 -18.52 -18.10 -11.61
CA ALA A 58 -18.82 -17.09 -10.59
C ALA A 58 -18.06 -15.78 -10.85
N ASN A 59 -16.75 -15.88 -11.15
CA ASN A 59 -15.92 -14.73 -11.50
C ASN A 59 -16.45 -14.02 -12.76
N GLU A 60 -16.82 -14.76 -13.82
CA GLU A 60 -17.38 -14.19 -15.03
C GLU A 60 -18.73 -13.50 -14.80
N ALA A 61 -19.60 -14.06 -13.95
CA ALA A 61 -20.87 -13.45 -13.60
C ALA A 61 -20.66 -12.10 -12.88
N LEU A 62 -19.69 -12.04 -11.94
CA LEU A 62 -19.32 -10.80 -11.25
C LEU A 62 -18.71 -9.78 -12.23
N LEU A 63 -17.82 -10.23 -13.10
CA LEU A 63 -17.18 -9.37 -14.10
C LEU A 63 -18.25 -8.73 -15.02
N ARG A 64 -19.18 -9.53 -15.54
CA ARG A 64 -20.30 -9.03 -16.36
C ARG A 64 -21.16 -8.03 -15.59
N ALA A 65 -21.45 -8.30 -14.32
CA ALA A 65 -22.23 -7.38 -13.48
C ALA A 65 -21.51 -6.04 -13.28
N ARG A 66 -20.20 -6.04 -13.03
CA ARG A 66 -19.38 -4.83 -12.87
C ARG A 66 -19.27 -4.03 -14.18
N VAL A 67 -19.06 -4.71 -15.30
CA VAL A 67 -19.05 -4.06 -16.63
C VAL A 67 -20.40 -3.45 -16.95
N ALA A 68 -21.51 -4.15 -16.70
CA ALA A 68 -22.85 -3.62 -16.89
C ALA A 68 -23.13 -2.41 -15.99
N GLN A 69 -22.70 -2.46 -14.72
CA GLN A 69 -22.78 -1.33 -13.79
C GLN A 69 -22.00 -0.13 -14.31
N LEU A 70 -20.75 -0.34 -14.77
CA LEU A 70 -19.91 0.71 -15.33
C LEU A 70 -20.57 1.35 -16.56
N TRP A 71 -21.06 0.53 -17.50
CA TRP A 71 -21.73 0.97 -18.70
C TRP A 71 -22.98 1.82 -18.42
N GLN A 72 -23.72 1.50 -17.37
CA GLN A 72 -24.95 2.21 -16.96
C GLN A 72 -24.68 3.38 -16.01
N THR A 73 -23.42 3.55 -15.58
CA THR A 73 -23.05 4.64 -14.66
C THR A 73 -22.74 5.90 -15.47
N ARG A 74 -23.34 7.01 -15.08
CA ARG A 74 -23.09 8.30 -15.72
C ARG A 74 -21.67 8.77 -15.44
N LEU A 75 -20.87 8.98 -16.47
CA LEU A 75 -19.47 9.43 -16.39
C LEU A 75 -19.32 10.82 -15.77
N LEU A 76 -20.20 11.75 -16.15
CA LEU A 76 -20.08 13.16 -15.77
C LEU A 76 -20.67 13.43 -14.38
N ARG A 77 -19.91 14.10 -13.52
CA ARG A 77 -20.42 14.72 -12.29
C ARG A 77 -21.09 16.06 -12.62
N TYR A 78 -22.18 16.37 -11.93
CA TYR A 78 -22.78 17.72 -11.96
C TYR A 78 -22.11 18.67 -10.96
N SER A 79 -21.40 18.16 -9.96
CA SER A 79 -20.72 18.96 -8.96
C SER A 79 -19.34 19.37 -9.45
N LYS A 80 -18.99 20.64 -9.21
CA LYS A 80 -17.63 21.15 -9.43
C LYS A 80 -16.67 20.39 -8.52
N LEU A 81 -15.57 19.92 -9.10
CA LEU A 81 -14.50 19.26 -8.34
C LEU A 81 -13.80 20.24 -7.43
N THR A 82 -13.47 19.79 -6.25
CA THR A 82 -12.60 20.49 -5.30
C THR A 82 -11.18 19.99 -5.44
N VAL A 83 -10.20 20.77 -4.97
CA VAL A 83 -8.80 20.34 -4.90
C VAL A 83 -8.64 19.11 -3.99
N ALA A 84 -9.47 18.98 -2.96
CA ALA A 84 -9.51 17.80 -2.12
C ALA A 84 -9.91 16.53 -2.90
N ASP A 85 -10.90 16.62 -3.80
CA ASP A 85 -11.26 15.49 -4.67
C ASP A 85 -10.11 15.08 -5.59
N GLU A 86 -9.32 16.05 -6.08
CA GLU A 86 -8.14 15.78 -6.91
C GLU A 86 -7.04 15.07 -6.13
N ILE A 87 -6.79 15.50 -4.88
CA ILE A 87 -5.84 14.87 -3.96
C ILE A 87 -6.24 13.41 -3.70
N GLU A 88 -7.49 13.16 -3.31
CA GLU A 88 -7.96 11.79 -3.03
C GLU A 88 -7.91 10.91 -4.26
N ASN A 89 -8.23 11.43 -5.44
CA ASN A 89 -8.12 10.68 -6.68
C ASN A 89 -6.67 10.28 -6.98
N ALA A 90 -5.71 11.21 -6.85
CA ALA A 90 -4.30 10.91 -7.07
C ALA A 90 -3.80 9.85 -6.08
N LEU A 91 -4.12 9.99 -4.78
CA LEU A 91 -3.72 9.05 -3.75
C LEU A 91 -4.32 7.66 -3.96
N SER A 92 -5.50 7.58 -4.54
CA SER A 92 -6.15 6.32 -4.83
C SER A 92 -5.33 5.42 -5.79
N TYR A 93 -4.54 5.99 -6.69
CA TYR A 93 -3.63 5.21 -7.55
C TYR A 93 -2.41 4.69 -6.77
N TYR A 94 -1.94 5.44 -5.77
CA TYR A 94 -0.89 4.96 -4.87
C TYR A 94 -1.36 3.75 -4.07
N GLU A 95 -2.55 3.84 -3.46
CA GLU A 95 -3.13 2.74 -2.68
C GLU A 95 -3.42 1.50 -3.54
N ALA A 96 -4.03 1.70 -4.71
CA ALA A 96 -4.48 0.59 -5.53
C ALA A 96 -3.35 -0.09 -6.30
N THR A 97 -2.30 0.65 -6.67
CA THR A 97 -1.30 0.17 -7.64
C THR A 97 0.13 0.43 -7.19
N PHE A 98 0.55 1.70 -7.07
CA PHE A 98 1.97 2.03 -7.01
C PHE A 98 2.70 1.48 -5.80
N LEU A 99 2.12 1.56 -4.60
CA LEU A 99 2.75 1.07 -3.38
C LEU A 99 3.00 -0.45 -3.41
N ARG A 100 2.20 -1.17 -4.16
CA ARG A 100 2.30 -2.62 -4.28
C ARG A 100 3.12 -3.08 -5.49
N GLU A 101 3.01 -2.40 -6.62
CA GLU A 101 3.64 -2.85 -7.88
C GLU A 101 5.07 -2.32 -8.06
N ILE A 102 5.39 -1.12 -7.54
CA ILE A 102 6.76 -0.60 -7.64
C ILE A 102 7.79 -1.50 -6.96
N PRO A 103 7.60 -2.01 -5.74
CA PRO A 103 8.54 -2.95 -5.14
C PRO A 103 8.77 -4.21 -5.96
N LYS A 104 7.75 -4.73 -6.64
CA LYS A 104 7.88 -5.91 -7.52
C LYS A 104 8.77 -5.61 -8.72
N ILE A 105 8.63 -4.43 -9.34
CA ILE A 105 9.49 -4.00 -10.44
C ILE A 105 10.96 -3.97 -10.00
N TYR A 106 11.24 -3.49 -8.78
CA TYR A 106 12.60 -3.53 -8.23
C TYR A 106 13.10 -4.96 -8.02
N ALA A 107 12.27 -5.82 -7.43
CA ALA A 107 12.60 -7.22 -7.20
C ALA A 107 12.86 -7.97 -8.53
N ASP A 108 12.04 -7.74 -9.56
CA ASP A 108 12.22 -8.33 -10.88
C ASP A 108 13.54 -7.86 -11.51
N LEU A 109 13.87 -6.56 -11.41
CA LEU A 109 15.13 -6.02 -11.90
C LEU A 109 16.35 -6.57 -11.14
N GLU A 110 16.27 -6.71 -9.82
CA GLU A 110 17.32 -7.33 -9.00
C GLU A 110 17.55 -8.78 -9.40
N ASN A 111 16.48 -9.54 -9.65
CA ASN A 111 16.58 -10.92 -10.13
C ASN A 111 17.21 -11.01 -11.52
N GLU A 112 16.85 -10.13 -12.45
CA GLU A 112 17.39 -10.12 -13.80
C GLU A 112 18.84 -9.65 -13.87
N LEU A 113 19.19 -8.61 -13.11
CA LEU A 113 20.54 -8.03 -13.09
C LEU A 113 21.51 -8.81 -12.21
N GLY A 114 21.01 -9.66 -11.32
CA GLY A 114 21.79 -10.56 -10.48
C GLY A 114 22.75 -9.80 -9.54
N GLN A 115 24.06 -9.86 -9.84
CA GLN A 115 25.10 -9.26 -9.00
C GLN A 115 25.20 -7.73 -9.08
N TYR A 116 24.42 -7.08 -9.95
CA TYR A 116 24.43 -5.61 -10.08
C TYR A 116 23.41 -4.99 -9.14
N PRO A 117 23.81 -4.07 -8.24
CA PRO A 117 22.87 -3.45 -7.31
C PRO A 117 21.88 -2.55 -8.06
N VAL A 118 20.60 -2.71 -7.75
CA VAL A 118 19.55 -1.84 -8.28
C VAL A 118 19.36 -0.67 -7.32
N HIS A 119 19.87 0.50 -7.72
CA HIS A 119 19.67 1.72 -6.93
C HIS A 119 18.28 2.31 -7.18
N SER A 120 17.74 3.00 -6.18
CA SER A 120 16.46 3.70 -6.30
C SER A 120 16.52 4.74 -7.44
N PHE A 121 15.80 4.47 -8.53
CA PHE A 121 15.74 5.33 -9.72
C PHE A 121 14.34 5.96 -9.92
N LEU A 122 13.29 5.37 -9.33
CA LEU A 122 11.93 5.85 -9.46
C LEU A 122 11.56 6.69 -8.23
N ARG A 123 11.33 7.99 -8.46
CA ARG A 123 10.83 8.90 -7.43
C ARG A 123 9.52 9.51 -7.91
N MET A 124 8.44 9.09 -7.28
CA MET A 124 7.11 9.64 -7.57
C MET A 124 6.96 11.01 -6.94
N GLY A 125 6.42 11.94 -7.71
CA GLY A 125 6.11 13.30 -7.24
C GLY A 125 4.80 13.77 -7.83
N GLN A 126 4.14 14.68 -7.13
CA GLN A 126 2.94 15.34 -7.60
C GLN A 126 2.86 16.77 -7.06
N TRP A 127 2.21 17.66 -7.80
CA TRP A 127 1.97 19.04 -7.38
C TRP A 127 0.55 19.30 -6.85
N ILE A 128 -0.31 18.28 -6.88
CA ILE A 128 -1.73 18.39 -6.51
C ILE A 128 -1.85 18.83 -5.06
N GLY A 129 -2.55 19.95 -4.83
CA GLY A 129 -2.70 20.57 -3.52
C GLY A 129 -1.57 21.52 -3.11
N GLY A 130 -0.47 21.57 -3.87
CA GLY A 130 0.69 22.46 -3.60
C GLY A 130 0.88 23.57 -4.63
N ASP A 131 0.60 23.27 -5.90
CA ASP A 131 0.73 24.25 -6.98
C ASP A 131 -0.47 25.18 -7.03
N ARG A 132 -0.20 26.47 -6.87
CA ARG A 132 -1.25 27.49 -6.86
C ARG A 132 -1.67 27.93 -8.25
N ASP A 133 -0.71 28.11 -9.15
CA ASP A 133 -0.90 28.60 -10.52
C ASP A 133 -2.10 29.55 -10.71
N GLY A 134 -2.21 30.53 -9.81
CA GLY A 134 -3.32 31.47 -9.75
C GLY A 134 -4.65 30.90 -9.20
N ASN A 135 -4.71 29.64 -8.76
CA ASN A 135 -5.90 29.05 -8.18
C ASN A 135 -6.09 29.49 -6.71
N PRO A 136 -7.12 30.30 -6.38
CA PRO A 136 -7.34 30.78 -5.01
C PRO A 136 -7.76 29.66 -4.03
N ASN A 137 -8.16 28.49 -4.54
CA ASN A 137 -8.57 27.35 -3.72
C ASN A 137 -7.37 26.51 -3.21
N VAL A 138 -6.15 26.79 -3.71
CA VAL A 138 -4.92 26.16 -3.20
C VAL A 138 -4.34 27.06 -2.12
N THR A 139 -4.66 26.75 -0.89
CA THR A 139 -4.27 27.47 0.33
C THR A 139 -3.23 26.69 1.13
N ALA A 140 -2.71 27.27 2.22
CA ALA A 140 -1.85 26.57 3.17
C ALA A 140 -2.57 25.34 3.78
N GLN A 141 -3.86 25.47 4.07
CA GLN A 141 -4.69 24.37 4.59
C GLN A 141 -4.83 23.24 3.56
N THR A 142 -4.96 23.60 2.27
CA THR A 142 -5.01 22.61 1.19
C THR A 142 -3.69 21.83 1.11
N LEU A 143 -2.55 22.53 1.21
CA LEU A 143 -1.24 21.88 1.23
C LEU A 143 -1.07 20.99 2.47
N GLN A 144 -1.45 21.48 3.63
CA GLN A 144 -1.39 20.68 4.86
C GLN A 144 -2.25 19.43 4.75
N TYR A 145 -3.46 19.55 4.21
CA TYR A 145 -4.34 18.40 3.93
C TYR A 145 -3.67 17.40 2.98
N ALA A 146 -3.11 17.87 1.86
CA ALA A 146 -2.43 17.03 0.88
C ALA A 146 -1.28 16.23 1.51
N LEU A 147 -0.41 16.91 2.28
CA LEU A 147 0.73 16.27 2.95
C LEU A 147 0.27 15.27 4.02
N SER A 148 -0.73 15.62 4.82
CA SER A 148 -1.29 14.72 5.83
C SER A 148 -1.89 13.47 5.20
N ARG A 149 -2.65 13.61 4.10
CA ARG A 149 -3.23 12.46 3.40
C ARG A 149 -2.18 11.59 2.73
N GLN A 150 -1.13 12.17 2.15
CA GLN A 150 0.00 11.42 1.59
C GLN A 150 0.72 10.60 2.67
N ALA A 151 0.99 11.21 3.82
CA ALA A 151 1.60 10.52 4.96
C ALA A 151 0.69 9.38 5.46
N GLU A 152 -0.62 9.63 5.56
CA GLU A 152 -1.58 8.62 6.00
C GLU A 152 -1.60 7.40 5.07
N VAL A 153 -1.66 7.60 3.76
CA VAL A 153 -1.66 6.53 2.77
C VAL A 153 -0.38 5.68 2.88
N ALA A 154 0.79 6.32 2.95
CA ALA A 154 2.06 5.61 3.07
C ALA A 154 2.16 4.84 4.40
N LEU A 155 1.83 5.46 5.52
CA LEU A 155 1.93 4.84 6.84
C LEU A 155 0.92 3.69 7.02
N ARG A 156 -0.29 3.79 6.48
CA ARG A 156 -1.26 2.69 6.49
C ARG A 156 -0.79 1.50 5.67
N HIS A 157 -0.14 1.74 4.55
CA HIS A 157 0.50 0.69 3.77
C HIS A 157 1.59 0.01 4.59
N TYR A 158 2.56 0.75 5.15
CA TYR A 158 3.62 0.16 5.96
C TYR A 158 3.10 -0.57 7.21
N LEU A 159 2.08 -0.07 7.88
CA LEU A 159 1.44 -0.77 8.99
C LEU A 159 0.87 -2.13 8.56
N THR A 160 0.30 -2.18 7.36
CA THR A 160 -0.24 -3.43 6.81
C THR A 160 0.88 -4.42 6.49
N GLU A 161 1.92 -3.98 5.79
CA GLU A 161 3.07 -4.82 5.41
C GLU A 161 3.83 -5.34 6.65
N VAL A 162 4.13 -4.46 7.62
CA VAL A 162 4.80 -4.84 8.88
C VAL A 162 3.99 -5.86 9.67
N HIS A 163 2.65 -5.73 9.66
CA HIS A 163 1.79 -6.70 10.32
C HIS A 163 1.85 -8.08 9.66
N TYR A 164 1.80 -8.15 8.32
CA TYR A 164 1.92 -9.42 7.59
C TYR A 164 3.30 -10.03 7.78
N LEU A 165 4.36 -9.24 7.63
CA LEU A 165 5.73 -9.67 7.84
C LEU A 165 5.92 -10.25 9.27
N GLY A 166 5.29 -9.65 10.28
CA GLY A 166 5.29 -10.18 11.66
C GLY A 166 4.61 -11.54 11.81
N GLY A 167 3.68 -11.88 10.92
CA GLY A 167 3.09 -13.21 10.83
C GLY A 167 4.00 -14.22 10.13
N GLU A 168 4.65 -13.80 9.04
CA GLU A 168 5.56 -14.64 8.25
C GLU A 168 6.86 -14.95 8.99
N LEU A 169 7.44 -13.97 9.71
CA LEU A 169 8.67 -14.10 10.47
C LEU A 169 8.45 -14.55 11.93
N SER A 170 7.52 -15.47 12.18
CA SER A 170 7.36 -16.13 13.48
C SER A 170 8.48 -17.17 13.70
N LEU A 171 9.74 -16.71 13.70
CA LEU A 171 10.93 -17.56 13.83
C LEU A 171 11.35 -17.68 15.29
N SER A 172 11.54 -18.94 15.76
CA SER A 172 12.00 -19.19 17.13
C SER A 172 13.53 -19.09 17.25
N ALA A 173 14.02 -18.33 18.20
CA ALA A 173 15.44 -18.22 18.54
C ALA A 173 16.05 -19.55 19.01
N ARG A 174 15.23 -20.57 19.27
CA ARG A 174 15.70 -21.94 19.56
C ARG A 174 16.09 -22.71 18.31
N LEU A 175 15.59 -22.28 17.15
CA LEU A 175 15.77 -22.96 15.87
C LEU A 175 16.66 -22.19 14.89
N VAL A 176 16.73 -20.87 15.06
CA VAL A 176 17.55 -19.98 14.21
C VAL A 176 18.52 -19.18 15.06
N GLN A 177 19.69 -18.88 14.49
CA GLN A 177 20.62 -17.97 15.15
C GLN A 177 20.10 -16.53 15.02
N VAL A 178 20.16 -15.78 16.09
CA VAL A 178 19.70 -14.40 16.17
C VAL A 178 20.90 -13.49 16.47
N SER A 179 21.06 -12.38 15.75
CA SER A 179 22.13 -11.43 16.03
C SER A 179 21.85 -10.61 17.28
N ALA A 180 22.91 -10.04 17.86
CA ALA A 180 22.79 -9.16 19.02
C ALA A 180 21.95 -7.90 18.71
N GLU A 181 22.05 -7.38 17.48
CA GLU A 181 21.25 -6.24 17.01
C GLU A 181 19.77 -6.57 16.95
N MET A 182 19.45 -7.77 16.48
CA MET A 182 18.07 -8.26 16.41
C MET A 182 17.48 -8.49 17.80
N GLU A 183 18.25 -9.08 18.71
CA GLU A 183 17.83 -9.22 20.10
C GLU A 183 17.60 -7.86 20.76
N ALA A 184 18.51 -6.90 20.56
CA ALA A 184 18.36 -5.54 21.06
C ALA A 184 17.11 -4.85 20.51
N LEU A 185 16.79 -5.06 19.22
CA LEU A 185 15.57 -4.53 18.59
C LEU A 185 14.33 -5.17 19.22
N ALA A 186 14.33 -6.48 19.39
CA ALA A 186 13.23 -7.21 20.03
C ALA A 186 13.00 -6.80 21.50
N GLN A 187 14.09 -6.51 22.26
CA GLN A 187 13.99 -6.06 23.64
C GLN A 187 13.40 -4.66 23.78
N ARG A 188 13.52 -3.80 22.76
CA ARG A 188 12.86 -2.48 22.72
C ARG A 188 11.37 -2.57 22.46
N SER A 189 10.88 -3.72 22.03
CA SER A 189 9.45 -3.93 21.75
C SER A 189 8.61 -3.90 23.03
N PRO A 190 7.41 -3.30 23.00
CA PRO A 190 6.48 -3.35 24.10
C PRO A 190 5.75 -4.68 24.23
N ASP A 191 6.06 -5.66 23.38
CA ASP A 191 5.41 -6.98 23.40
C ASP A 191 5.93 -7.83 24.58
N THR A 192 5.06 -7.99 25.58
CA THR A 192 5.33 -8.79 26.78
C THR A 192 4.64 -10.16 26.76
N ASN A 193 4.14 -10.60 25.60
CA ASN A 193 3.44 -11.85 25.47
C ASN A 193 4.38 -13.04 25.72
N GLU A 194 4.09 -13.83 26.76
CA GLU A 194 4.91 -14.99 27.15
C GLU A 194 5.04 -16.05 26.05
N HIS A 195 4.04 -16.18 25.17
CA HIS A 195 4.10 -17.08 24.01
C HIS A 195 5.02 -16.63 22.88
N ARG A 196 5.57 -15.42 22.97
CA ARG A 196 6.47 -14.83 21.94
C ARG A 196 7.85 -14.51 22.48
N VAL A 197 8.18 -15.01 23.66
CA VAL A 197 9.49 -14.74 24.29
C VAL A 197 10.64 -15.21 23.41
N ASP A 198 10.48 -16.31 22.71
CA ASP A 198 11.47 -16.88 21.80
C ASP A 198 11.25 -16.49 20.30
N GLU A 199 10.36 -15.54 20.01
CA GLU A 199 10.11 -15.03 18.66
C GLU A 199 10.65 -13.58 18.48
N PRO A 200 11.96 -13.35 18.42
CA PRO A 200 12.54 -12.00 18.42
C PRO A 200 12.11 -11.16 17.21
N TYR A 201 11.98 -11.75 16.02
CA TYR A 201 11.53 -11.06 14.82
C TYR A 201 10.11 -10.51 14.96
N ARG A 202 9.20 -11.35 15.43
CA ARG A 202 7.82 -10.96 15.63
C ARG A 202 7.67 -9.90 16.71
N ARG A 203 8.46 -10.01 17.78
CA ARG A 203 8.50 -8.98 18.84
C ARG A 203 9.00 -7.65 18.30
N ALA A 204 10.09 -7.64 17.53
CA ALA A 204 10.63 -6.44 16.91
C ALA A 204 9.61 -5.78 15.97
N LEU A 205 8.98 -6.57 15.10
CA LEU A 205 7.95 -6.07 14.18
C LEU A 205 6.72 -5.54 14.92
N THR A 206 6.37 -6.11 16.08
CA THR A 206 5.34 -5.53 16.96
C THR A 206 5.75 -4.15 17.48
N GLY A 207 7.03 -3.97 17.84
CA GLY A 207 7.57 -2.67 18.24
C GLY A 207 7.58 -1.65 17.11
N ILE A 208 8.02 -2.06 15.92
CA ILE A 208 8.00 -1.24 14.70
C ILE A 208 6.55 -0.82 14.37
N TYR A 209 5.60 -1.75 14.43
CA TYR A 209 4.18 -1.44 14.23
C TYR A 209 3.68 -0.38 15.21
N ALA A 210 4.01 -0.50 16.50
CA ALA A 210 3.59 0.45 17.52
C ALA A 210 4.17 1.86 17.25
N ARG A 211 5.43 1.96 16.82
CA ARG A 211 6.08 3.23 16.44
C ARG A 211 5.47 3.84 15.18
N LEU A 212 5.16 3.03 14.15
CA LEU A 212 4.46 3.50 12.95
C LEU A 212 3.05 3.99 13.27
N ALA A 213 2.33 3.31 14.18
CA ALA A 213 1.01 3.74 14.64
C ALA A 213 1.07 5.10 15.37
N ALA A 214 2.11 5.32 16.19
CA ALA A 214 2.37 6.61 16.81
C ALA A 214 2.69 7.69 15.76
N SER A 215 3.53 7.37 14.75
CA SER A 215 3.85 8.30 13.66
C SER A 215 2.61 8.68 12.83
N LEU A 216 1.72 7.73 12.57
CA LEU A 216 0.44 7.99 11.90
C LEU A 216 -0.40 9.00 12.71
N LYS A 217 -0.52 8.77 14.02
CA LYS A 217 -1.28 9.65 14.91
C LYS A 217 -0.68 11.05 14.97
N ASP A 218 0.64 11.17 15.11
CA ASP A 218 1.33 12.44 15.25
C ASP A 218 1.27 13.28 13.96
N LEU A 219 1.43 12.65 12.80
CA LEU A 219 1.47 13.35 11.52
C LEU A 219 0.08 13.65 10.94
N THR A 220 -0.91 12.82 11.25
CA THR A 220 -2.21 12.88 10.56
C THR A 220 -3.40 12.99 11.50
N GLY A 221 -3.22 12.72 12.79
CA GLY A 221 -4.31 12.56 13.75
C GLY A 221 -5.09 11.26 13.58
N GLY A 222 -4.71 10.41 12.60
CA GLY A 222 -5.37 9.14 12.29
C GLY A 222 -5.00 8.04 13.28
N GLU A 223 -5.84 7.01 13.34
CA GLU A 223 -5.57 5.82 14.14
C GLU A 223 -5.28 4.61 13.25
N ALA A 224 -4.38 3.74 13.69
CA ALA A 224 -4.09 2.49 13.02
C ALA A 224 -5.31 1.56 13.09
N ALA A 225 -5.51 0.75 12.03
CA ALA A 225 -6.64 -0.19 11.95
C ALA A 225 -6.61 -1.26 13.06
N ARG A 226 -5.41 -1.57 13.57
CA ARG A 226 -5.22 -2.47 14.71
C ARG A 226 -4.57 -1.69 15.84
N HIS A 227 -5.04 -1.91 17.06
CA HIS A 227 -4.43 -1.28 18.22
C HIS A 227 -2.99 -1.79 18.41
N ALA A 228 -2.07 -0.87 18.67
CA ALA A 228 -0.73 -1.22 19.12
C ALA A 228 -0.79 -1.91 20.48
N VAL A 229 0.14 -2.84 20.74
CA VAL A 229 0.18 -3.61 22.00
C VAL A 229 0.38 -2.66 23.20
N ALA A 230 1.20 -1.62 23.03
CA ALA A 230 1.32 -0.51 23.97
C ALA A 230 1.79 0.76 23.25
N PRO A 231 1.60 1.94 23.84
CA PRO A 231 2.09 3.19 23.28
C PRO A 231 3.61 3.18 23.13
N GLN A 232 4.09 3.69 21.99
CA GLN A 232 5.50 3.90 21.69
C GLN A 232 5.72 5.31 21.14
N ASN A 233 6.97 5.78 21.15
CA ASN A 233 7.34 7.03 20.51
C ASN A 233 7.29 6.86 18.98
N ALA A 234 6.78 7.88 18.30
CA ALA A 234 6.83 7.96 16.84
C ALA A 234 8.27 7.89 16.33
N TYR A 235 8.45 7.50 15.08
CA TYR A 235 9.73 7.64 14.39
C TYR A 235 10.05 9.11 14.18
N ALA A 236 11.28 9.50 14.52
CA ALA A 236 11.74 10.86 14.30
C ALA A 236 12.00 11.15 12.81
N SER A 237 12.36 10.13 12.04
CA SER A 237 12.60 10.22 10.60
C SER A 237 12.39 8.88 9.89
N ALA A 238 12.34 8.93 8.55
CA ALA A 238 12.28 7.74 7.71
C ALA A 238 13.56 6.88 7.84
N GLU A 239 14.71 7.51 8.06
CA GLU A 239 16.00 6.83 8.23
C GLU A 239 16.02 5.96 9.47
N GLU A 240 15.38 6.41 10.55
CA GLU A 240 15.26 5.61 11.78
C GLU A 240 14.38 4.37 11.55
N PHE A 241 13.29 4.51 10.82
CA PHE A 241 12.45 3.37 10.44
C PHE A 241 13.22 2.39 9.54
N LEU A 242 13.94 2.90 8.54
CA LEU A 242 14.77 2.09 7.64
C LEU A 242 15.89 1.37 8.40
N ALA A 243 16.47 2.00 9.44
CA ALA A 243 17.51 1.37 10.28
C ALA A 243 16.95 0.13 11.01
N ASP A 244 15.73 0.22 11.57
CA ASP A 244 15.08 -0.92 12.20
C ASP A 244 14.77 -2.04 11.19
N LEU A 245 14.33 -1.71 9.96
CA LEU A 245 14.07 -2.71 8.91
C LEU A 245 15.35 -3.40 8.43
N ARG A 246 16.46 -2.68 8.31
CA ARG A 246 17.76 -3.27 7.91
C ARG A 246 18.26 -4.31 8.91
N VAL A 247 17.96 -4.16 10.19
CA VAL A 247 18.30 -5.18 11.20
C VAL A 247 17.53 -6.48 10.92
N ILE A 248 16.30 -6.38 10.43
CA ILE A 248 15.48 -7.56 10.07
C ILE A 248 15.99 -8.17 8.76
N GLU A 249 16.27 -7.36 7.74
CA GLU A 249 16.75 -7.78 6.43
C GLU A 249 18.08 -8.53 6.50
N ALA A 250 19.05 -8.02 7.28
CA ALA A 250 20.38 -8.60 7.38
C ALA A 250 20.40 -10.08 7.79
N LEU A 251 19.33 -10.59 8.37
CA LEU A 251 19.23 -11.97 8.86
C LEU A 251 18.29 -12.85 8.02
N SER A 252 17.32 -12.27 7.34
CA SER A 252 16.46 -13.04 6.44
C SER A 252 17.26 -13.62 5.27
N LEU A 253 18.30 -12.92 4.82
CA LEU A 253 19.23 -13.37 3.77
C LEU A 253 20.13 -14.57 4.18
N ILE A 254 20.30 -14.84 5.47
CA ILE A 254 21.13 -15.96 5.96
C ILE A 254 20.30 -17.25 6.09
N HIS A 255 18.99 -17.15 6.21
CA HIS A 255 18.12 -18.28 6.54
C HIS A 255 17.13 -18.66 5.43
N ILE A 256 17.03 -17.88 4.38
CA ILE A 256 16.21 -18.14 3.18
C ILE A 256 17.10 -18.22 1.94
#